data_d81df07a537645dc107f236fdb728429
#
_entry.id   d81df07a537645dc107f236fdb728429
#
_cell.length_a   1.000
_cell.length_b   1.000
_cell.length_c   1.000
_cell.angle_alpha   90.00
_cell.angle_beta   90.00
_cell.angle_gamma   90.00
#
_symmetry.space_group_name_H-M   'P 1'
#
loop_
_entity.id
_entity.type
_entity.pdbx_description
1 polymer ?
#
loop_
_entity_poly.entity_id
_entity_poly.type
_entity_poly.pdbx_seq_one_letter_code
_entity_poly.pdbx_strand_id
1 'polypeptide(L)'
;MQGDHGSAVTSFVTEYRKRKPEHLEPFTIEVEYANPEETKEQLHELLFSYRHIYTPGLQEELSESDDEYRNIERKSEVALSTLQSIFPDSPATGENHLRGTWGGTSDKTFEEIESRLQSLGQDLRWPAGAENGRWLSTANDAAECHEQVAQFMENGLWPLTNIVRYVTTHL
;
A
#
# COMPACT_ATOMS: atom_id res chain seq x y z
N MET A 1 -30.14 -7.10 1.02
CA MET A 1 -29.05 -6.48 0.22
C MET A 1 -28.01 -6.02 1.22
N GLN A 2 -26.97 -6.81 1.40
CA GLN A 2 -25.82 -6.45 2.23
C GLN A 2 -24.92 -5.55 1.39
N GLY A 3 -24.76 -4.31 1.79
CA GLY A 3 -23.82 -3.40 1.19
C GLY A 3 -22.41 -3.87 1.50
N ASP A 4 -21.68 -4.17 0.45
CA ASP A 4 -20.25 -4.45 0.49
C ASP A 4 -19.54 -3.17 0.90
N HIS A 5 -19.18 -3.06 2.17
CA HIS A 5 -18.32 -2.00 2.67
C HIS A 5 -16.86 -2.35 2.39
N GLY A 6 -16.56 -2.50 1.12
CA GLY A 6 -15.17 -2.53 0.66
C GLY A 6 -14.53 -1.19 0.95
N SER A 7 -13.91 -1.07 2.10
CA SER A 7 -13.03 0.05 2.42
C SER A 7 -11.73 -0.09 1.62
N ALA A 8 -11.80 0.15 0.34
CA ALA A 8 -10.60 0.39 -0.44
C ALA A 8 -10.06 1.76 -0.05
N VAL A 9 -9.23 1.79 0.96
CA VAL A 9 -8.39 2.96 1.21
C VAL A 9 -7.35 2.98 0.10
N THR A 10 -7.68 3.62 -1.02
CA THR A 10 -6.69 3.94 -2.02
C THR A 10 -5.73 4.95 -1.40
N SER A 11 -4.51 4.51 -1.12
CA SER A 11 -3.47 5.35 -0.53
C SER A 11 -2.82 6.29 -1.55
N PHE A 12 -3.27 6.30 -2.79
CA PHE A 12 -2.70 7.10 -3.86
C PHE A 12 -3.72 8.10 -4.44
N VAL A 13 -3.20 9.18 -4.98
CA VAL A 13 -4.00 10.19 -5.68
C VAL A 13 -4.32 9.71 -7.10
N THR A 14 -5.58 9.78 -7.49
CA THR A 14 -6.00 9.52 -8.87
C THR A 14 -6.24 10.83 -9.60
N GLU A 15 -5.53 11.04 -10.70
CA GLU A 15 -5.65 12.22 -11.55
C GLU A 15 -6.18 11.85 -12.93
N TYR A 16 -7.14 12.62 -13.44
CA TYR A 16 -7.59 12.53 -14.83
C TYR A 16 -7.10 13.75 -15.59
N ARG A 17 -6.41 13.53 -16.70
CA ARG A 17 -5.83 14.59 -17.52
C ARG A 17 -6.28 14.49 -18.97
N LYS A 18 -6.46 15.65 -19.57
CA LYS A 18 -6.68 15.72 -21.01
C LYS A 18 -5.42 15.34 -21.78
N ARG A 19 -5.58 14.55 -22.82
CA ARG A 19 -4.52 14.16 -23.73
C ARG A 19 -3.81 15.38 -24.32
N LYS A 20 -2.48 15.30 -24.36
CA LYS A 20 -1.62 16.26 -25.06
C LYS A 20 -1.19 15.70 -26.42
N PRO A 21 -0.70 16.56 -27.36
CA PRO A 21 -0.27 16.12 -28.69
C PRO A 21 0.81 15.02 -28.69
N GLU A 22 1.64 14.99 -27.66
CA GLU A 22 2.71 13.99 -27.50
C GLU A 22 2.22 12.59 -27.14
N HIS A 23 0.99 12.45 -26.66
CA HIS A 23 0.40 11.13 -26.36
C HIS A 23 -0.15 10.54 -27.65
N LEU A 24 0.47 9.46 -28.14
CA LEU A 24 0.10 8.83 -29.41
C LEU A 24 -1.16 7.99 -29.28
N GLU A 25 -1.32 7.28 -28.16
CA GLU A 25 -2.46 6.40 -27.93
C GLU A 25 -3.64 7.10 -27.26
N PRO A 26 -4.89 6.62 -27.46
CA PRO A 26 -6.10 7.23 -26.90
C PRO A 26 -6.10 7.30 -25.37
N PHE A 27 -5.51 6.30 -24.71
CA PHE A 27 -5.37 6.24 -23.24
C PHE A 27 -3.91 6.03 -22.88
N THR A 28 -3.48 6.74 -21.86
CA THR A 28 -2.18 6.54 -21.23
C THR A 28 -2.39 6.48 -19.71
N ILE A 29 -1.79 5.48 -19.08
CA ILE A 29 -1.79 5.29 -17.63
C ILE A 29 -0.38 5.55 -17.16
N GLU A 30 -0.21 6.54 -16.30
CA GLU A 30 1.05 6.85 -15.65
C GLU A 30 0.93 6.51 -14.17
N VAL A 31 1.84 5.70 -13.66
CA VAL A 31 1.95 5.38 -12.23
C VAL A 31 3.27 5.95 -11.69
N GLU A 32 3.17 6.69 -10.62
CA GLU A 32 4.31 7.23 -9.91
C GLU A 32 4.40 6.56 -8.52
N TYR A 33 5.45 5.80 -8.32
CA TYR A 33 5.69 5.07 -7.08
C TYR A 33 6.39 5.93 -6.04
N ALA A 34 6.25 5.55 -4.79
CA ALA A 34 6.97 6.14 -3.67
C ALA A 34 8.49 6.05 -3.90
N ASN A 35 9.20 7.11 -3.59
CA ASN A 35 10.64 7.08 -3.58
C ASN A 35 11.18 6.26 -2.38
N PRO A 36 12.49 5.95 -2.29
CA PRO A 36 13.03 5.12 -1.21
C PRO A 36 12.78 5.66 0.20
N GLU A 37 12.78 6.97 0.41
CA GLU A 37 12.52 7.57 1.71
C GLU A 37 11.02 7.49 2.06
N GLU A 38 10.15 7.82 1.11
CA GLU A 38 8.70 7.65 1.26
C GLU A 38 8.32 6.19 1.50
N THR A 39 8.99 5.25 0.83
CA THR A 39 8.79 3.82 1.07
C THR A 39 9.13 3.43 2.51
N LYS A 40 10.25 3.94 3.06
CA LYS A 40 10.61 3.69 4.46
C LYS A 40 9.58 4.26 5.42
N GLU A 41 9.13 5.48 5.19
CA GLU A 41 8.09 6.11 6.01
C GLU A 41 6.79 5.32 5.97
N GLN A 42 6.36 4.88 4.80
CA GLN A 42 5.15 4.05 4.66
C GLN A 42 5.27 2.70 5.37
N LEU A 43 6.42 2.03 5.26
CA LEU A 43 6.66 0.76 5.97
C LEU A 43 6.68 0.96 7.49
N HIS A 44 7.25 2.06 7.98
CA HIS A 44 7.20 2.45 9.38
C HIS A 44 5.75 2.62 9.86
N GLU A 45 4.96 3.43 9.15
CA GLU A 45 3.55 3.70 9.49
C GLU A 45 2.69 2.43 9.47
N LEU A 46 2.91 1.54 8.51
CA LEU A 46 2.22 0.26 8.45
C LEU A 46 2.59 -0.63 9.64
N LEU A 47 3.87 -0.76 9.97
CA LEU A 47 4.31 -1.53 11.13
C LEU A 47 3.79 -0.93 12.43
N PHE A 48 3.85 0.39 12.58
CA PHE A 48 3.30 1.11 13.73
C PHE A 48 1.81 0.84 13.88
N SER A 49 1.04 0.99 12.81
CA SER A 49 -0.41 0.77 12.81
C SER A 49 -0.78 -0.68 13.16
N TYR A 50 0.00 -1.65 12.65
CA TYR A 50 -0.21 -3.06 12.97
C TYR A 50 0.07 -3.34 14.44
N ARG A 51 1.18 -2.83 14.98
CA ARG A 51 1.60 -3.14 16.36
C ARG A 51 0.90 -2.32 17.42
N HIS A 52 0.21 -1.25 17.05
CA HIS A 52 -0.45 -0.36 18.01
C HIS A 52 -1.46 -1.11 18.90
N ILE A 53 -2.23 -2.03 18.35
CA ILE A 53 -3.21 -2.83 19.12
C ILE A 53 -2.55 -3.67 20.23
N TYR A 54 -1.28 -4.01 20.08
CA TYR A 54 -0.52 -4.81 21.05
C TYR A 54 0.23 -3.95 22.07
N THR A 55 -0.01 -2.65 22.11
CA THR A 55 0.61 -1.75 23.10
C THR A 55 0.17 -2.15 24.50
N PRO A 56 1.11 -2.39 25.44
CA PRO A 56 0.78 -2.72 26.81
C PRO A 56 -0.12 -1.65 27.45
N GLY A 57 -1.15 -2.08 28.14
CA GLY A 57 -2.12 -1.17 28.79
C GLY A 57 -3.25 -0.67 27.89
N LEU A 58 -3.16 -0.82 26.56
CA LEU A 58 -4.22 -0.34 25.67
C LEU A 58 -5.59 -1.00 25.97
N GLN A 59 -5.59 -2.30 26.25
CA GLN A 59 -6.81 -3.04 26.61
C GLN A 59 -7.33 -2.73 28.02
N GLU A 60 -6.48 -2.16 28.88
CA GLU A 60 -6.88 -1.70 30.21
C GLU A 60 -7.49 -0.28 30.13
N GLU A 61 -7.02 0.52 29.18
CA GLU A 61 -7.49 1.91 28.96
C GLU A 61 -8.75 1.99 28.09
N LEU A 62 -8.85 1.09 27.09
CA LEU A 62 -9.96 1.06 26.14
C LEU A 62 -10.71 -0.26 26.24
N SER A 63 -12.03 -0.18 26.27
CA SER A 63 -12.90 -1.34 26.15
C SER A 63 -13.02 -1.77 24.68
N GLU A 64 -13.14 -3.09 24.42
CA GLU A 64 -13.41 -3.63 23.08
C GLU A 64 -14.70 -3.08 22.44
N SER A 65 -15.61 -2.52 23.26
CA SER A 65 -16.83 -1.86 22.80
C SER A 65 -16.60 -0.42 22.32
N ASP A 66 -15.45 0.18 22.64
CA ASP A 66 -15.15 1.58 22.29
C ASP A 66 -14.86 1.71 20.78
N ASP A 67 -15.37 2.77 20.19
CA ASP A 67 -15.15 3.05 18.77
C ASP A 67 -13.66 3.27 18.45
N GLU A 68 -12.90 3.77 19.43
CA GLU A 68 -11.47 3.99 19.31
C GLU A 68 -10.72 2.65 19.22
N TYR A 69 -11.03 1.68 20.09
CA TYR A 69 -10.46 0.34 20.02
C TYR A 69 -10.72 -0.33 18.68
N ARG A 70 -11.98 -0.32 18.23
CA ARG A 70 -12.36 -0.88 16.92
C ARG A 70 -11.65 -0.21 15.74
N ASN A 71 -11.39 1.09 15.84
CA ASN A 71 -10.63 1.81 14.81
C ASN A 71 -9.17 1.38 14.78
N ILE A 72 -8.55 1.19 15.95
CA ILE A 72 -7.17 0.68 16.07
C ILE A 72 -7.10 -0.75 15.53
N GLU A 73 -8.03 -1.62 15.88
CA GLU A 73 -8.12 -3.00 15.40
C GLU A 73 -8.21 -3.04 13.87
N ARG A 74 -9.14 -2.29 13.29
CA ARG A 74 -9.28 -2.21 11.83
C ARG A 74 -8.03 -1.68 11.13
N LYS A 75 -7.38 -0.68 11.69
CA LYS A 75 -6.11 -0.16 11.15
C LYS A 75 -5.02 -1.22 11.20
N SER A 76 -4.95 -2.00 12.26
CA SER A 76 -4.01 -3.11 12.42
C SER A 76 -4.23 -4.19 11.35
N GLU A 77 -5.46 -4.60 11.12
CA GLU A 77 -5.81 -5.59 10.09
C GLU A 77 -5.47 -5.11 8.67
N VAL A 78 -5.80 -3.85 8.35
CA VAL A 78 -5.45 -3.23 7.07
C VAL A 78 -3.94 -3.15 6.89
N ALA A 79 -3.21 -2.76 7.92
CA ALA A 79 -1.75 -2.67 7.86
C ALA A 79 -1.09 -4.04 7.63
N LEU A 80 -1.56 -5.08 8.31
CA LEU A 80 -1.09 -6.45 8.09
C LEU A 80 -1.32 -6.92 6.66
N SER A 81 -2.56 -6.78 6.18
CA SER A 81 -2.93 -7.14 4.80
C SER A 81 -2.09 -6.39 3.77
N THR A 82 -1.82 -5.11 4.02
CA THR A 82 -1.00 -4.26 3.15
C THR A 82 0.45 -4.72 3.12
N LEU A 83 1.07 -4.99 4.28
CA LEU A 83 2.44 -5.51 4.34
C LEU A 83 2.58 -6.86 3.64
N GLN A 84 1.60 -7.75 3.79
CA GLN A 84 1.57 -9.04 3.09
C GLN A 84 1.38 -8.89 1.58
N SER A 85 0.66 -7.87 1.14
CA SER A 85 0.51 -7.55 -0.29
C SER A 85 1.81 -7.02 -0.91
N ILE A 86 2.54 -6.17 -0.19
CA ILE A 86 3.83 -5.62 -0.65
C ILE A 86 4.91 -6.71 -0.72
N PHE A 87 4.92 -7.63 0.25
CA PHE A 87 5.92 -8.69 0.37
C PHE A 87 5.26 -10.06 0.40
N PRO A 88 4.65 -10.51 -0.69
CA PRO A 88 4.01 -11.81 -0.75
C PRO A 88 5.03 -12.91 -0.49
N ASP A 89 4.63 -13.94 0.24
CA ASP A 89 5.47 -15.10 0.59
C ASP A 89 6.71 -14.79 1.46
N SER A 90 6.87 -13.58 1.95
CA SER A 90 7.96 -13.24 2.85
C SER A 90 7.69 -13.73 4.27
N PRO A 91 8.57 -14.54 4.87
CA PRO A 91 8.42 -14.91 6.28
C PRO A 91 8.44 -13.71 7.22
N ALA A 92 9.03 -12.58 6.80
CA ALA A 92 9.12 -11.36 7.59
C ALA A 92 7.78 -10.65 7.77
N THR A 93 6.80 -10.90 6.89
CA THR A 93 5.44 -10.36 6.96
C THR A 93 4.43 -11.33 7.55
N GLY A 94 4.88 -12.48 8.04
CA GLY A 94 4.05 -13.37 8.83
C GLY A 94 3.59 -12.70 10.14
N GLU A 95 2.33 -12.89 10.52
CA GLU A 95 1.72 -12.25 11.68
C GLU A 95 2.54 -12.42 12.96
N ASN A 96 2.98 -13.64 13.25
CA ASN A 96 3.81 -13.93 14.42
C ASN A 96 5.15 -13.20 14.39
N HIS A 97 5.71 -12.99 13.19
CA HIS A 97 6.98 -12.30 13.04
C HIS A 97 6.83 -10.80 13.25
N LEU A 98 5.81 -10.19 12.64
CA LEU A 98 5.50 -8.77 12.78
C LEU A 98 5.07 -8.42 14.21
N ARG A 99 4.37 -9.32 14.89
CA ARG A 99 3.97 -9.15 16.28
C ARG A 99 5.16 -9.18 17.22
N GLY A 100 6.17 -10.02 16.93
CA GLY A 100 7.30 -10.25 17.83
C GLY A 100 6.89 -10.95 19.12
N THR A 101 7.79 -10.99 20.09
CA THR A 101 7.55 -11.63 21.39
C THR A 101 6.68 -10.79 22.33
N TRP A 102 6.64 -9.47 22.14
CA TRP A 102 5.84 -8.53 22.92
C TRP A 102 5.41 -7.38 22.04
N GLY A 103 4.15 -7.01 22.13
CA GLY A 103 3.61 -5.89 21.39
C GLY A 103 4.15 -4.56 21.89
N GLY A 104 3.97 -3.54 21.07
CA GLY A 104 4.37 -2.17 21.34
C GLY A 104 5.00 -1.50 20.13
N THR A 105 5.05 -0.18 20.17
CA THR A 105 5.47 0.67 19.06
C THR A 105 6.83 1.35 19.28
N SER A 106 7.48 1.07 20.41
CA SER A 106 8.71 1.78 20.81
C SER A 106 9.71 0.90 21.53
N ASP A 107 9.81 -0.36 21.18
CA ASP A 107 10.76 -1.27 21.76
C ASP A 107 11.82 -1.72 20.74
N LYS A 108 12.88 -2.38 21.25
CA LYS A 108 13.95 -2.92 20.42
C LYS A 108 13.43 -3.90 19.35
N THR A 109 12.36 -4.63 19.68
CA THR A 109 11.72 -5.55 18.74
C THR A 109 11.08 -4.81 17.56
N PHE A 110 10.47 -3.65 17.81
CA PHE A 110 9.95 -2.79 16.76
C PHE A 110 11.07 -2.36 15.79
N GLU A 111 12.17 -1.84 16.33
CA GLU A 111 13.32 -1.39 15.54
C GLU A 111 13.94 -2.52 14.70
N GLU A 112 14.03 -3.74 15.24
CA GLU A 112 14.55 -4.92 14.53
C GLU A 112 13.64 -5.34 13.38
N ILE A 113 12.33 -5.36 13.59
CA ILE A 113 11.35 -5.69 12.55
C ILE A 113 11.33 -4.60 11.47
N GLU A 114 11.31 -3.35 11.88
CA GLU A 114 11.35 -2.20 10.98
C GLU A 114 12.58 -2.23 10.08
N SER A 115 13.77 -2.42 10.66
CA SER A 115 15.02 -2.53 9.91
C SER A 115 14.97 -3.65 8.87
N ARG A 116 14.35 -4.77 9.20
CA ARG A 116 14.17 -5.88 8.27
C ARG A 116 13.20 -5.56 7.14
N LEU A 117 12.06 -4.92 7.45
CA LEU A 117 11.10 -4.47 6.42
C LEU A 117 11.74 -3.43 5.49
N GLN A 118 12.50 -2.50 6.03
CA GLN A 118 13.21 -1.49 5.23
C GLN A 118 14.26 -2.14 4.32
N SER A 119 14.97 -3.17 4.79
CA SER A 119 15.90 -3.93 3.94
C SER A 119 15.16 -4.63 2.79
N LEU A 120 14.02 -5.28 3.07
CA LEU A 120 13.18 -5.85 2.02
C LEU A 120 12.66 -4.78 1.04
N GLY A 121 12.33 -3.59 1.55
CA GLY A 121 11.88 -2.45 0.73
C GLY A 121 12.94 -1.99 -0.27
N GLN A 122 14.24 -2.11 0.04
CA GLN A 122 15.33 -1.80 -0.88
C GLN A 122 15.44 -2.81 -2.02
N ASP A 123 15.02 -4.04 -1.80
CA ASP A 123 15.06 -5.14 -2.77
C ASP A 123 13.77 -5.31 -3.57
N LEU A 124 12.81 -4.38 -3.43
CA LEU A 124 11.55 -4.42 -4.16
C LEU A 124 11.77 -4.42 -5.67
N ARG A 125 11.12 -5.36 -6.34
CA ARG A 125 11.11 -5.44 -7.79
C ARG A 125 9.91 -4.70 -8.34
N TRP A 126 10.17 -3.53 -8.89
CA TRP A 126 9.16 -2.76 -9.59
C TRP A 126 8.65 -3.49 -10.85
N PRO A 127 7.42 -3.21 -11.31
CA PRO A 127 6.90 -3.82 -12.52
C PRO A 127 7.82 -3.64 -13.72
N ALA A 128 7.80 -4.59 -14.64
CA ALA A 128 8.56 -4.49 -15.88
C ALA A 128 8.19 -3.20 -16.64
N GLY A 129 9.19 -2.44 -17.04
CA GLY A 129 9.01 -1.12 -17.68
C GLY A 129 8.90 0.06 -16.71
N ALA A 130 8.96 -0.17 -15.39
CA ALA A 130 9.07 0.94 -14.45
C ALA A 130 10.50 1.51 -14.47
N GLU A 131 10.63 2.78 -14.82
CA GLU A 131 11.90 3.50 -14.85
C GLU A 131 11.83 4.72 -13.92
N ASN A 132 12.86 4.90 -13.10
CA ASN A 132 12.96 6.03 -12.19
C ASN A 132 11.71 6.26 -11.30
N GLY A 133 11.12 5.18 -10.79
CA GLY A 133 9.91 5.28 -9.97
C GLY A 133 8.63 5.56 -10.75
N ARG A 134 8.66 5.46 -12.07
CA ARG A 134 7.49 5.66 -12.93
C ARG A 134 7.25 4.43 -13.79
N TRP A 135 5.99 4.07 -13.91
CA TRP A 135 5.51 3.07 -14.87
C TRP A 135 4.51 3.74 -15.82
N LEU A 136 4.65 3.43 -17.08
CA LEU A 136 3.79 3.97 -18.13
C LEU A 136 3.23 2.83 -18.95
N SER A 137 1.93 2.84 -19.13
CA SER A 137 1.23 1.93 -20.03
C SER A 137 0.29 2.70 -20.94
N THR A 138 0.04 2.16 -22.13
CA THR A 138 -0.86 2.75 -23.13
C THR A 138 -1.94 1.77 -23.50
N ALA A 139 -3.12 2.27 -23.85
CA ALA A 139 -4.24 1.45 -24.27
C ALA A 139 -5.00 2.12 -25.42
N ASN A 140 -5.51 1.30 -26.34
CA ASN A 140 -6.24 1.76 -27.52
C ASN A 140 -7.73 2.02 -27.22
N ASP A 141 -8.26 1.34 -26.22
CA ASP A 141 -9.65 1.48 -25.80
C ASP A 141 -9.81 1.34 -24.27
N ALA A 142 -11.04 1.56 -23.81
CA ALA A 142 -11.36 1.51 -22.39
C ALA A 142 -11.25 0.09 -21.79
N ALA A 143 -11.47 -0.95 -22.57
CA ALA A 143 -11.38 -2.34 -22.10
C ALA A 143 -9.92 -2.72 -21.84
N GLU A 144 -9.03 -2.40 -22.79
CA GLU A 144 -7.59 -2.58 -22.63
C GLU A 144 -7.04 -1.73 -21.45
N CYS A 145 -7.53 -0.49 -21.31
CA CYS A 145 -7.18 0.35 -20.18
C CYS A 145 -7.56 -0.29 -18.85
N HIS A 146 -8.76 -0.88 -18.75
CA HIS A 146 -9.20 -1.59 -17.56
C HIS A 146 -8.32 -2.81 -17.24
N GLU A 147 -7.96 -3.59 -18.25
CA GLU A 147 -7.08 -4.75 -18.11
C GLU A 147 -5.69 -4.33 -17.59
N GLN A 148 -5.10 -3.26 -18.12
CA GLN A 148 -3.83 -2.71 -17.68
C GLN A 148 -3.87 -2.29 -16.19
N VAL A 149 -4.96 -1.63 -15.78
CA VAL A 149 -5.15 -1.24 -14.38
C VAL A 149 -5.30 -2.47 -13.48
N ALA A 150 -6.05 -3.50 -13.91
CA ALA A 150 -6.20 -4.73 -13.16
C ALA A 150 -4.83 -5.40 -12.92
N GLN A 151 -4.01 -5.53 -13.96
CA GLN A 151 -2.64 -6.06 -13.85
C GLN A 151 -1.76 -5.22 -12.91
N PHE A 152 -1.88 -3.90 -12.96
CA PHE A 152 -1.19 -3.01 -12.03
C PHE A 152 -1.59 -3.28 -10.57
N MET A 153 -2.88 -3.46 -10.31
CA MET A 153 -3.39 -3.74 -8.97
C MET A 153 -2.97 -5.13 -8.45
N GLU A 154 -2.77 -6.10 -9.33
CA GLU A 154 -2.34 -7.46 -8.97
C GLU A 154 -0.87 -7.56 -8.55
N ASN A 155 -0.03 -6.61 -8.90
CA ASN A 155 1.41 -6.70 -8.61
C ASN A 155 1.76 -6.47 -7.12
N GLY A 156 0.80 -6.14 -6.27
CA GLY A 156 0.96 -5.97 -4.83
C GLY A 156 1.67 -4.70 -4.39
N LEU A 157 2.18 -3.89 -5.32
CA LEU A 157 2.91 -2.64 -5.02
C LEU A 157 2.03 -1.38 -5.05
N TRP A 158 0.74 -1.52 -5.33
CA TRP A 158 -0.20 -0.41 -5.30
C TRP A 158 -0.18 0.39 -3.97
N PRO A 159 0.10 -0.20 -2.78
CA PRO A 159 0.20 0.57 -1.54
C PRO A 159 1.37 1.55 -1.54
N LEU A 160 2.41 1.29 -2.35
CA LEU A 160 3.59 2.14 -2.51
C LEU A 160 3.47 3.10 -3.71
N THR A 161 2.25 3.41 -4.12
CA THR A 161 1.96 4.29 -5.24
C THR A 161 1.53 5.66 -4.72
N ASN A 162 2.16 6.72 -5.21
CA ASN A 162 1.80 8.09 -4.88
C ASN A 162 0.67 8.61 -5.77
N ILE A 163 0.81 8.42 -7.08
CA ILE A 163 -0.12 8.98 -8.05
C ILE A 163 -0.38 8.00 -9.19
N VAL A 164 -1.66 7.85 -9.56
CA VAL A 164 -2.08 7.20 -10.80
C VAL A 164 -2.75 8.24 -11.68
N ARG A 165 -2.23 8.46 -12.88
CA ARG A 165 -2.78 9.42 -13.85
C ARG A 165 -3.39 8.68 -15.04
N TYR A 166 -4.62 9.02 -15.34
CA TYR A 166 -5.31 8.59 -16.54
C TYR A 166 -5.34 9.76 -17.53
N VAL A 167 -4.69 9.59 -18.67
CA VAL A 167 -4.63 10.59 -19.72
C VAL A 167 -5.49 10.12 -20.88
N THR A 168 -6.52 10.88 -21.24
CA THR A 168 -7.48 10.50 -22.29
C THR A 168 -7.99 11.69 -23.09
N THR A 169 -8.50 11.43 -24.31
CA THR A 169 -9.19 12.44 -25.13
C THR A 169 -10.63 12.70 -24.70
N HIS A 170 -11.20 11.85 -23.84
CA HIS A 170 -12.63 11.81 -23.51
C HIS A 170 -12.95 12.39 -22.12
N LEU A 171 -12.22 13.42 -21.71
CA LEU A 171 -12.58 14.22 -20.53
C LEU A 171 -13.45 15.40 -20.92
#